data_5da835be7757f222ce11c77ff963e947
#
_entry.id   5da835be7757f222ce11c77ff963e947
#
_cell.length_a   1.000
_cell.length_b   1.000
_cell.length_c   1.000
_cell.angle_alpha   90.00
_cell.angle_beta   90.00
_cell.angle_gamma   90.00
#
_symmetry.space_group_name_H-M   'P 1'
#
loop_
_entity.id
_entity.type
_entity.pdbx_description
1 polymer ?
#
loop_
_entity_poly.entity_id
_entity_poly.type
_entity_poly.pdbx_seq_one_letter_code
_entity_poly.pdbx_strand_id
1 'polypeptide(L)'
;MTPEPTTTLTDVDLPETPLTTPEVPAHESASEAAANGKNGRRLSLQDLKAFYGDNEAVHGINLEYNPNEVTAMIGPSGCGKSTVLRCINRMHEEIPGAYSTGKVLLDGLDVYASDVDLTAVRRAIGMVFQKPTPFPTLSIFDNVAAGLKLAGIKGVEASDRVEWALKGAGLWNEVKDRLNSPGIGLSGGQQQRLCIARTIAVEPELILMDEPCSALDPIATLRVEELIQELKEQFTIVIVTHNMQQAARVADRTAFFLLGDLVEVGPTESIFTNPTDSRTEEYVSGKFG
;
A
#
# COMPACT_ATOMS: atom_id res chain seq x y z
N MET A 1 26.55 -53.97 49.43
CA MET A 1 26.10 -53.24 48.26
C MET A 1 24.86 -52.51 48.66
N THR A 2 25.02 -51.24 49.05
CA THR A 2 23.97 -50.36 49.47
C THR A 2 23.58 -49.43 48.29
N PRO A 3 22.31 -49.19 47.99
CA PRO A 3 21.89 -48.28 46.95
C PRO A 3 21.96 -46.82 47.43
N GLU A 4 22.43 -45.93 46.55
CA GLU A 4 22.48 -44.47 46.73
C GLU A 4 21.08 -43.86 46.64
N PRO A 5 20.86 -42.70 47.31
CA PRO A 5 19.55 -42.05 47.32
C PRO A 5 19.32 -41.13 46.12
N THR A 6 18.15 -41.22 45.55
CA THR A 6 17.62 -40.40 44.46
C THR A 6 17.33 -38.99 44.98
N THR A 7 18.00 -37.97 44.41
CA THR A 7 17.76 -36.55 44.71
C THR A 7 16.56 -36.07 43.90
N THR A 8 15.49 -35.70 44.60
CA THR A 8 14.33 -34.98 44.03
C THR A 8 14.67 -33.51 43.84
N LEU A 9 14.53 -33.04 42.60
CA LEU A 9 14.62 -31.61 42.27
C LEU A 9 13.35 -30.92 42.77
N THR A 10 13.53 -29.94 43.66
CA THR A 10 12.50 -29.06 44.20
C THR A 10 12.12 -28.00 43.14
N ASP A 11 10.81 -27.78 43.01
CA ASP A 11 10.18 -26.72 42.22
C ASP A 11 10.77 -25.34 42.58
N VAL A 12 11.24 -24.62 41.55
CA VAL A 12 11.65 -23.22 41.68
C VAL A 12 10.44 -22.38 41.26
N ASP A 13 9.78 -21.75 42.23
CA ASP A 13 8.76 -20.73 42.02
C ASP A 13 9.38 -19.52 41.31
N LEU A 14 9.00 -19.30 40.06
CA LEU A 14 9.28 -18.06 39.33
C LEU A 14 8.11 -17.09 39.59
N PRO A 15 8.40 -15.82 39.96
CA PRO A 15 7.34 -14.84 40.14
C PRO A 15 6.68 -14.49 38.78
N GLU A 16 5.37 -14.68 38.68
CA GLU A 16 4.55 -14.18 37.58
C GLU A 16 4.49 -12.64 37.65
N THR A 17 5.29 -11.99 36.79
CA THR A 17 5.11 -10.56 36.52
C THR A 17 4.04 -10.41 35.43
N PRO A 18 2.91 -9.71 35.67
CA PRO A 18 1.93 -9.50 34.61
C PRO A 18 2.55 -8.61 33.52
N LEU A 19 2.55 -9.12 32.27
CA LEU A 19 2.89 -8.35 31.09
C LEU A 19 1.80 -7.26 30.91
N THR A 20 2.12 -6.06 31.34
CA THR A 20 1.36 -4.87 30.96
C THR A 20 1.62 -4.59 29.50
N THR A 21 0.62 -4.83 28.65
CA THR A 21 0.57 -4.33 27.28
C THR A 21 0.67 -2.80 27.33
N PRO A 22 1.60 -2.15 26.59
CA PRO A 22 1.60 -0.71 26.50
C PRO A 22 0.32 -0.24 25.79
N GLU A 23 -0.51 0.55 26.46
CA GLU A 23 -1.60 1.28 25.83
C GLU A 23 -1.00 2.27 24.83
N VAL A 24 -1.31 2.08 23.56
CA VAL A 24 -1.06 3.07 22.50
C VAL A 24 -1.98 4.26 22.79
N PRO A 25 -1.47 5.49 22.94
CA PRO A 25 -2.33 6.64 23.17
C PRO A 25 -3.26 6.84 21.97
N ALA A 26 -4.56 6.69 22.18
CA ALA A 26 -5.59 6.98 21.21
C ALA A 26 -5.64 8.50 21.00
N HIS A 27 -5.24 8.95 19.80
CA HIS A 27 -5.42 10.35 19.40
C HIS A 27 -6.93 10.61 19.12
N GLU A 28 -7.49 11.63 19.77
CA GLU A 28 -8.91 12.03 19.65
C GLU A 28 -9.38 12.38 18.22
N SER A 29 -8.47 12.59 17.27
CA SER A 29 -8.81 12.81 15.85
C SER A 29 -9.24 11.56 15.09
N ALA A 30 -8.91 10.35 15.54
CA ALA A 30 -9.28 9.09 14.89
C ALA A 30 -10.77 8.76 15.02
N SER A 31 -11.46 9.27 16.05
CA SER A 31 -12.86 8.90 16.33
C SER A 31 -13.86 9.60 15.41
N GLU A 32 -13.59 10.82 14.93
CA GLU A 32 -14.51 11.54 14.05
C GLU A 32 -14.42 11.07 12.59
N ALA A 33 -13.24 10.68 12.11
CA ALA A 33 -13.06 10.15 10.75
C ALA A 33 -13.66 8.75 10.57
N ALA A 34 -13.56 7.89 11.60
CA ALA A 34 -14.17 6.57 11.61
C ALA A 34 -15.71 6.60 11.59
N ALA A 35 -16.33 7.67 12.12
CA ALA A 35 -17.79 7.86 12.11
C ALA A 35 -18.35 8.13 10.71
N ASN A 36 -17.51 8.58 9.77
CA ASN A 36 -17.91 8.94 8.40
C ASN A 36 -17.51 7.90 7.33
N GLY A 37 -16.94 6.75 7.71
CA GLY A 37 -16.49 5.71 6.77
C GLY A 37 -15.29 6.12 5.90
N LYS A 38 -14.57 7.18 6.27
CA LYS A 38 -13.36 7.65 5.57
C LYS A 38 -12.12 7.24 6.35
N ASN A 39 -11.33 6.33 5.79
CA ASN A 39 -10.10 5.82 6.41
C ASN A 39 -8.83 6.52 5.89
N GLY A 40 -8.96 7.31 4.82
CA GLY A 40 -7.80 7.97 4.19
C GLY A 40 -7.09 8.93 5.13
N ARG A 41 -5.76 8.81 5.20
CA ARG A 41 -4.87 9.61 6.03
C ARG A 41 -3.89 10.43 5.22
N ARG A 42 -3.36 11.49 5.84
CA ARG A 42 -2.29 12.28 5.24
C ARG A 42 -0.98 11.50 5.32
N LEU A 43 -0.24 11.51 4.21
CA LEU A 43 1.12 11.01 4.16
C LEU A 43 2.07 12.16 3.81
N SER A 44 3.20 12.29 4.52
CA SER A 44 4.23 13.29 4.24
C SER A 44 5.60 12.63 4.15
N LEU A 45 6.31 12.90 3.08
CA LEU A 45 7.72 12.56 2.91
C LEU A 45 8.56 13.79 3.24
N GLN A 46 9.59 13.63 4.09
CA GLN A 46 10.47 14.70 4.49
C GLN A 46 11.92 14.28 4.28
N ASP A 47 12.59 14.91 3.33
CA ASP A 47 13.96 14.63 2.90
C ASP A 47 14.19 13.12 2.67
N LEU A 48 13.21 12.43 2.06
CA LEU A 48 13.28 11.00 1.82
C LEU A 48 14.35 10.71 0.77
N LYS A 49 15.38 9.96 1.18
CA LYS A 49 16.42 9.42 0.29
C LYS A 49 16.36 7.91 0.31
N ALA A 50 16.68 7.28 -0.81
CA ALA A 50 16.72 5.82 -0.92
C ALA A 50 17.98 5.36 -1.63
N PHE A 51 18.57 4.29 -1.12
CA PHE A 51 19.85 3.77 -1.54
C PHE A 51 19.77 2.28 -1.90
N TYR A 52 20.57 1.88 -2.87
CA TYR A 52 20.91 0.50 -3.19
C TYR A 52 22.43 0.33 -3.03
N GLY A 53 22.87 -0.19 -1.88
CA GLY A 53 24.29 -0.11 -1.50
C GLY A 53 24.73 1.35 -1.39
N ASP A 54 25.78 1.72 -2.12
CA ASP A 54 26.31 3.09 -2.15
C ASP A 54 25.62 4.01 -3.19
N ASN A 55 24.70 3.47 -3.99
CA ASN A 55 24.01 4.24 -5.02
C ASN A 55 22.75 4.92 -4.48
N GLU A 56 22.74 6.25 -4.41
CA GLU A 56 21.56 7.06 -4.10
C GLU A 56 20.62 7.10 -5.30
N ALA A 57 19.44 6.50 -5.18
CA ALA A 57 18.45 6.38 -6.24
C ALA A 57 17.28 7.38 -6.09
N VAL A 58 17.14 8.00 -4.91
CA VAL A 58 16.13 9.01 -4.60
C VAL A 58 16.80 10.09 -3.74
N HIS A 59 16.65 11.36 -4.14
CA HIS A 59 17.50 12.47 -3.71
C HIS A 59 16.76 13.50 -2.83
N GLY A 60 16.28 13.09 -1.65
CA GLY A 60 15.72 14.03 -0.67
C GLY A 60 14.32 14.56 -1.03
N ILE A 61 13.40 13.65 -1.29
CA ILE A 61 12.02 13.98 -1.69
C ILE A 61 11.25 14.59 -0.52
N ASN A 62 10.61 15.73 -0.79
CA ASN A 62 9.63 16.38 0.08
C ASN A 62 8.29 16.40 -0.66
N LEU A 63 7.31 15.62 -0.20
CA LEU A 63 6.03 15.45 -0.89
C LEU A 63 4.93 15.15 0.11
N GLU A 64 3.79 15.82 -0.03
CA GLU A 64 2.60 15.56 0.75
C GLU A 64 1.50 14.94 -0.11
N TYR A 65 0.84 13.93 0.43
CA TYR A 65 -0.32 13.28 -0.11
C TYR A 65 -1.52 13.58 0.80
N ASN A 66 -2.56 14.17 0.22
CA ASN A 66 -3.74 14.57 0.99
C ASN A 66 -4.67 13.37 1.25
N PRO A 67 -5.41 13.39 2.38
CA PRO A 67 -6.41 12.37 2.66
C PRO A 67 -7.47 12.28 1.56
N ASN A 68 -7.85 11.04 1.21
CA ASN A 68 -8.93 10.77 0.26
C ASN A 68 -8.74 11.43 -1.13
N GLU A 69 -7.49 11.57 -1.56
CA GLU A 69 -7.10 11.98 -2.91
C GLU A 69 -6.27 10.89 -3.60
N VAL A 70 -6.32 10.89 -4.92
CA VAL A 70 -5.41 10.10 -5.75
C VAL A 70 -4.24 10.98 -6.18
N THR A 71 -3.03 10.63 -5.77
CA THR A 71 -1.80 11.27 -6.28
C THR A 71 -1.09 10.33 -7.24
N ALA A 72 -0.91 10.73 -8.50
CA ALA A 72 -0.11 10.01 -9.47
C ALA A 72 1.36 10.42 -9.40
N MET A 73 2.26 9.45 -9.40
CA MET A 73 3.69 9.65 -9.64
C MET A 73 4.01 9.24 -11.07
N ILE A 74 4.42 10.20 -11.91
CA ILE A 74 4.78 10.00 -13.32
C ILE A 74 6.27 10.28 -13.55
N GLY A 75 6.80 9.82 -14.67
CA GLY A 75 8.19 10.04 -15.07
C GLY A 75 8.77 8.84 -15.83
N PRO A 76 9.96 8.97 -16.43
CA PRO A 76 10.60 7.91 -17.18
C PRO A 76 10.84 6.64 -16.35
N SER A 77 11.04 5.51 -17.03
CA SER A 77 11.45 4.27 -16.36
C SER A 77 12.79 4.45 -15.65
N GLY A 78 12.90 3.91 -14.42
CA GLY A 78 14.12 4.01 -13.62
C GLY A 78 14.34 5.34 -12.89
N CYS A 79 13.42 6.31 -12.94
CA CYS A 79 13.59 7.60 -12.25
C CYS A 79 13.29 7.58 -10.74
N GLY A 80 13.08 6.41 -10.12
CA GLY A 80 12.93 6.29 -8.66
C GLY A 80 11.49 6.14 -8.14
N LYS A 81 10.42 6.26 -8.95
CA LYS A 81 9.01 6.20 -8.50
C LYS A 81 8.65 4.97 -7.66
N SER A 82 8.92 3.78 -8.19
CA SER A 82 8.64 2.53 -7.46
C SER A 82 9.55 2.36 -6.23
N THR A 83 10.72 2.99 -6.23
CA THR A 83 11.60 3.05 -5.05
C THR A 83 10.96 3.89 -3.96
N VAL A 84 10.49 5.11 -4.27
CA VAL A 84 9.73 5.97 -3.35
C VAL A 84 8.50 5.21 -2.81
N LEU A 85 7.73 4.59 -3.72
CA LEU A 85 6.54 3.83 -3.33
C LEU A 85 6.86 2.73 -2.30
N ARG A 86 7.96 1.98 -2.51
CA ARG A 86 8.41 0.93 -1.59
C ARG A 86 8.98 1.46 -0.28
N CYS A 87 9.53 2.67 -0.26
CA CYS A 87 9.94 3.30 1.00
C CYS A 87 8.73 3.65 1.86
N ILE A 88 7.60 4.04 1.29
CA ILE A 88 6.41 4.44 2.04
C ILE A 88 5.91 3.33 2.97
N ASN A 89 5.92 2.07 2.52
CA ASN A 89 5.49 0.91 3.34
C ASN A 89 6.63 0.03 3.83
N ARG A 90 7.87 0.54 3.79
CA ARG A 90 9.08 -0.13 4.25
C ARG A 90 9.39 -1.45 3.51
N MET A 91 8.91 -1.60 2.27
CA MET A 91 9.28 -2.75 1.43
C MET A 91 10.65 -2.57 0.77
N HIS A 92 11.21 -1.35 0.75
CA HIS A 92 12.54 -1.10 0.23
C HIS A 92 13.62 -1.85 1.02
N GLU A 93 13.44 -1.94 2.34
CA GLU A 93 14.35 -2.64 3.27
C GLU A 93 14.41 -4.17 3.06
N GLU A 94 13.44 -4.76 2.34
CA GLU A 94 13.45 -6.20 2.01
C GLU A 94 14.48 -6.54 0.90
N ILE A 95 15.02 -5.51 0.24
CA ILE A 95 16.04 -5.69 -0.80
C ILE A 95 17.41 -5.69 -0.14
N PRO A 96 18.23 -6.76 -0.29
CA PRO A 96 19.54 -6.83 0.33
C PRO A 96 20.41 -5.62 -0.01
N GLY A 97 20.90 -4.93 1.03
CA GLY A 97 21.72 -3.72 0.89
C GLY A 97 20.97 -2.44 0.56
N ALA A 98 19.62 -2.47 0.47
CA ALA A 98 18.83 -1.27 0.29
C ALA A 98 18.42 -0.67 1.65
N TYR A 99 18.42 0.65 1.73
CA TYR A 99 17.96 1.39 2.90
C TYR A 99 17.45 2.78 2.49
N SER A 100 16.77 3.44 3.41
CA SER A 100 16.31 4.82 3.23
C SER A 100 16.67 5.68 4.42
N THR A 101 16.71 7.00 4.20
CA THR A 101 16.88 8.03 5.22
C THR A 101 15.82 9.12 5.03
N GLY A 102 15.72 10.06 5.98
CA GLY A 102 14.63 11.02 6.02
C GLY A 102 13.45 10.46 6.81
N LYS A 103 12.24 10.99 6.56
CA LYS A 103 11.03 10.57 7.28
C LYS A 103 9.89 10.28 6.35
N VAL A 104 9.08 9.30 6.73
CA VAL A 104 7.78 8.98 6.14
C VAL A 104 6.74 9.06 7.26
N LEU A 105 5.91 10.10 7.22
CA LEU A 105 4.96 10.41 8.27
C LEU A 105 3.53 10.08 7.82
N LEU A 106 2.88 9.13 8.49
CA LEU A 106 1.46 8.84 8.33
C LEU A 106 0.70 9.53 9.47
N ASP A 107 -0.10 10.54 9.16
CA ASP A 107 -0.73 11.44 10.13
C ASP A 107 0.24 11.97 11.22
N GLY A 108 1.48 12.27 10.82
CA GLY A 108 2.53 12.77 11.72
C GLY A 108 3.31 11.70 12.47
N LEU A 109 2.93 10.41 12.37
CA LEU A 109 3.68 9.30 12.96
C LEU A 109 4.73 8.79 11.96
N ASP A 110 5.98 8.77 12.37
CA ASP A 110 7.08 8.29 11.54
C ASP A 110 7.04 6.76 11.44
N VAL A 111 6.79 6.24 10.23
CA VAL A 111 6.71 4.78 10.01
C VAL A 111 8.08 4.09 10.19
N TYR A 112 9.17 4.84 10.25
CA TYR A 112 10.53 4.34 10.51
C TYR A 112 10.99 4.49 11.96
N ALA A 113 10.13 4.99 12.87
CA ALA A 113 10.48 5.07 14.28
C ALA A 113 10.79 3.67 14.85
N SER A 114 11.75 3.61 15.79
CA SER A 114 12.29 2.35 16.30
C SER A 114 11.30 1.49 17.09
N ASP A 115 10.21 2.09 17.57
CA ASP A 115 9.14 1.46 18.32
C ASP A 115 7.93 1.07 17.47
N VAL A 116 7.98 1.34 16.15
CA VAL A 116 6.87 1.04 15.23
C VAL A 116 6.94 -0.40 14.72
N ASP A 117 5.84 -1.13 14.90
CA ASP A 117 5.69 -2.48 14.36
C ASP A 117 5.54 -2.45 12.82
N LEU A 118 6.47 -3.12 12.13
CA LEU A 118 6.49 -3.24 10.67
C LEU A 118 5.20 -3.88 10.12
N THR A 119 4.61 -4.83 10.84
CA THR A 119 3.36 -5.48 10.44
C THR A 119 2.20 -4.50 10.50
N ALA A 120 2.15 -3.64 11.52
CA ALA A 120 1.16 -2.58 11.63
C ALA A 120 1.28 -1.56 10.49
N VAL A 121 2.51 -1.13 10.15
CA VAL A 121 2.76 -0.24 8.99
C VAL A 121 2.23 -0.86 7.71
N ARG A 122 2.58 -2.11 7.41
CA ARG A 122 2.15 -2.80 6.16
C ARG A 122 0.66 -3.14 6.14
N ARG A 123 0.01 -3.17 7.28
CA ARG A 123 -1.45 -3.27 7.38
C ARG A 123 -2.12 -1.92 7.10
N ALA A 124 -1.60 -0.83 7.67
CA ALA A 124 -2.10 0.52 7.46
C ALA A 124 -1.84 1.01 6.02
N ILE A 125 -0.73 0.60 5.41
CA ILE A 125 -0.31 1.01 4.06
C ILE A 125 -0.30 -0.22 3.14
N GLY A 126 -1.44 -0.48 2.51
CA GLY A 126 -1.62 -1.60 1.58
C GLY A 126 -0.91 -1.37 0.24
N MET A 127 -0.57 -2.46 -0.46
CA MET A 127 0.12 -2.38 -1.75
C MET A 127 -0.49 -3.29 -2.80
N VAL A 128 -0.72 -2.74 -3.99
CA VAL A 128 -1.10 -3.43 -5.21
C VAL A 128 0.07 -3.39 -6.19
N PHE A 129 0.54 -4.56 -6.61
CA PHE A 129 1.71 -4.69 -7.48
C PHE A 129 1.35 -4.61 -8.96
N GLN A 130 2.35 -4.29 -9.78
CA GLN A 130 2.25 -4.21 -11.23
C GLN A 130 1.71 -5.49 -11.87
N LYS A 131 2.24 -6.64 -11.46
CA LYS A 131 1.71 -7.95 -11.89
C LYS A 131 0.73 -8.44 -10.84
N PRO A 132 -0.45 -8.92 -11.25
CA PRO A 132 -1.35 -9.60 -10.33
C PRO A 132 -0.63 -10.75 -9.64
N THR A 133 -0.70 -10.77 -8.31
CA THR A 133 -0.03 -11.79 -7.48
C THR A 133 -1.02 -12.48 -6.55
N PRO A 134 -2.07 -13.14 -7.08
CA PRO A 134 -2.89 -13.98 -6.25
C PRO A 134 -2.04 -15.13 -5.69
N PHE A 135 -2.29 -15.54 -4.47
CA PHE A 135 -1.64 -16.72 -3.90
C PHE A 135 -2.10 -17.97 -4.67
N PRO A 136 -1.20 -18.68 -5.36
CA PRO A 136 -1.59 -19.70 -6.35
C PRO A 136 -2.35 -20.90 -5.75
N THR A 137 -2.04 -21.23 -4.51
CA THR A 137 -2.61 -22.37 -3.77
C THR A 137 -3.90 -22.02 -3.04
N LEU A 138 -4.28 -20.75 -3.00
CA LEU A 138 -5.44 -20.30 -2.27
C LEU A 138 -6.66 -20.09 -3.19
N SER A 139 -7.85 -20.33 -2.60
CA SER A 139 -9.12 -20.00 -3.23
C SER A 139 -9.29 -18.48 -3.40
N ILE A 140 -10.32 -18.06 -4.14
CA ILE A 140 -10.70 -16.65 -4.26
C ILE A 140 -10.98 -16.07 -2.87
N PHE A 141 -11.78 -16.77 -2.06
CA PHE A 141 -12.07 -16.39 -0.68
C PHE A 141 -10.83 -16.26 0.16
N ASP A 142 -9.96 -17.29 0.17
CA ASP A 142 -8.77 -17.31 1.01
C ASP A 142 -7.71 -16.28 0.59
N ASN A 143 -7.65 -15.93 -0.71
CA ASN A 143 -6.82 -14.84 -1.18
C ASN A 143 -7.21 -13.51 -0.53
N VAL A 144 -8.51 -13.18 -0.50
CA VAL A 144 -9.00 -11.95 0.13
C VAL A 144 -8.88 -12.03 1.66
N ALA A 145 -9.20 -13.18 2.25
CA ALA A 145 -9.14 -13.40 3.70
C ALA A 145 -7.71 -13.49 4.27
N ALA A 146 -6.67 -13.53 3.43
CA ALA A 146 -5.30 -13.77 3.90
C ALA A 146 -4.84 -12.74 4.94
N GLY A 147 -5.04 -11.45 4.65
CA GLY A 147 -4.72 -10.36 5.58
C GLY A 147 -5.59 -10.37 6.84
N LEU A 148 -6.87 -10.72 6.70
CA LEU A 148 -7.80 -10.84 7.84
C LEU A 148 -7.36 -11.94 8.81
N LYS A 149 -6.91 -13.08 8.28
CA LYS A 149 -6.39 -14.19 9.09
C LYS A 149 -5.17 -13.77 9.91
N LEU A 150 -4.25 -13.00 9.32
CA LEU A 150 -3.09 -12.45 10.02
C LEU A 150 -3.50 -11.44 11.10
N ALA A 151 -4.55 -10.67 10.86
CA ALA A 151 -5.15 -9.74 11.84
C ALA A 151 -5.99 -10.44 12.91
N GLY A 152 -6.12 -11.78 12.88
CA GLY A 152 -6.92 -12.56 13.85
C GLY A 152 -8.43 -12.55 13.58
N ILE A 153 -8.90 -11.93 12.50
CA ILE A 153 -10.30 -11.84 12.11
C ILE A 153 -10.75 -13.16 11.48
N LYS A 154 -11.81 -13.76 11.99
CA LYS A 154 -12.28 -15.12 11.63
C LYS A 154 -13.81 -15.21 11.60
N GLY A 155 -14.33 -16.33 11.09
CA GLY A 155 -15.76 -16.66 11.13
C GLY A 155 -16.62 -15.72 10.29
N VAL A 156 -17.75 -15.32 10.82
CA VAL A 156 -18.74 -14.48 10.13
C VAL A 156 -18.15 -13.13 9.74
N GLU A 157 -17.42 -12.48 10.65
CA GLU A 157 -16.77 -11.18 10.38
C GLU A 157 -15.83 -11.24 9.18
N ALA A 158 -15.00 -12.30 9.09
CA ALA A 158 -14.12 -12.47 7.93
C ALA A 158 -14.91 -12.67 6.63
N SER A 159 -16.05 -13.39 6.68
CA SER A 159 -16.90 -13.61 5.52
C SER A 159 -17.53 -12.32 5.04
N ASP A 160 -18.05 -11.52 5.96
CA ASP A 160 -18.66 -10.22 5.65
C ASP A 160 -17.64 -9.25 5.05
N ARG A 161 -16.42 -9.21 5.60
CA ARG A 161 -15.33 -8.38 5.06
C ARG A 161 -14.85 -8.84 3.69
N VAL A 162 -14.77 -10.15 3.44
CA VAL A 162 -14.44 -10.70 2.11
C VAL A 162 -15.51 -10.31 1.10
N GLU A 163 -16.80 -10.45 1.43
CA GLU A 163 -17.88 -10.04 0.55
C GLU A 163 -17.83 -8.54 0.27
N TRP A 164 -17.66 -7.72 1.30
CA TRP A 164 -17.52 -6.27 1.18
C TRP A 164 -16.33 -5.90 0.27
N ALA A 165 -15.17 -6.51 0.47
CA ALA A 165 -13.97 -6.24 -0.33
C ALA A 165 -14.13 -6.67 -1.79
N LEU A 166 -14.76 -7.81 -2.04
CA LEU A 166 -15.04 -8.27 -3.42
C LEU A 166 -16.08 -7.38 -4.11
N LYS A 167 -17.07 -6.84 -3.38
CA LYS A 167 -18.01 -5.83 -3.90
C LYS A 167 -17.26 -4.52 -4.19
N GLY A 168 -16.47 -4.03 -3.23
CA GLY A 168 -15.65 -2.84 -3.38
C GLY A 168 -14.63 -2.94 -4.53
N ALA A 169 -14.18 -4.13 -4.89
CA ALA A 169 -13.30 -4.37 -6.05
C ALA A 169 -14.08 -4.66 -7.36
N GLY A 170 -15.40 -4.51 -7.38
CA GLY A 170 -16.24 -4.78 -8.54
C GLY A 170 -16.17 -6.22 -9.04
N LEU A 171 -15.79 -7.18 -8.18
CA LEU A 171 -15.54 -8.57 -8.58
C LEU A 171 -16.64 -9.55 -8.09
N TRP A 172 -17.42 -9.15 -7.08
CA TRP A 172 -18.38 -10.01 -6.40
C TRP A 172 -19.33 -10.77 -7.34
N ASN A 173 -19.98 -10.06 -8.26
CA ASN A 173 -20.95 -10.66 -9.17
C ASN A 173 -20.35 -11.70 -10.13
N GLU A 174 -19.03 -11.65 -10.35
CA GLU A 174 -18.33 -12.59 -11.23
C GLU A 174 -17.86 -13.86 -10.49
N VAL A 175 -17.74 -13.79 -9.14
CA VAL A 175 -17.09 -14.86 -8.38
C VAL A 175 -17.89 -15.42 -7.22
N LYS A 176 -19.02 -14.81 -6.81
CA LYS A 176 -19.81 -15.20 -5.63
C LYS A 176 -20.21 -16.67 -5.60
N ASP A 177 -20.45 -17.27 -6.77
CA ASP A 177 -20.89 -18.68 -6.89
C ASP A 177 -19.69 -19.67 -6.98
N ARG A 178 -18.44 -19.14 -6.95
CA ARG A 178 -17.22 -19.95 -7.07
C ARG A 178 -16.10 -19.48 -6.15
N LEU A 179 -16.39 -18.97 -4.97
CA LEU A 179 -15.42 -18.44 -4.01
C LEU A 179 -14.35 -19.46 -3.59
N ASN A 180 -14.68 -20.76 -3.62
CA ASN A 180 -13.75 -21.84 -3.31
C ASN A 180 -12.85 -22.25 -4.50
N SER A 181 -13.04 -21.67 -5.69
CA SER A 181 -12.19 -21.93 -6.86
C SER A 181 -10.82 -21.25 -6.67
N PRO A 182 -9.73 -21.80 -7.27
CA PRO A 182 -8.42 -21.20 -7.21
C PRO A 182 -8.39 -19.78 -7.80
N GLY A 183 -7.79 -18.82 -7.07
CA GLY A 183 -7.68 -17.43 -7.53
C GLY A 183 -6.87 -17.26 -8.82
N ILE A 184 -5.91 -18.16 -9.06
CA ILE A 184 -5.09 -18.14 -10.28
C ILE A 184 -5.89 -18.49 -11.56
N GLY A 185 -7.06 -19.11 -11.43
CA GLY A 185 -7.96 -19.43 -12.56
C GLY A 185 -8.75 -18.23 -13.10
N LEU A 186 -8.62 -17.06 -12.52
CA LEU A 186 -9.24 -15.83 -12.96
C LEU A 186 -8.48 -15.20 -14.16
N SER A 187 -9.15 -14.37 -14.96
CA SER A 187 -8.48 -13.56 -15.99
C SER A 187 -7.53 -12.52 -15.36
N GLY A 188 -6.59 -11.98 -16.13
CA GLY A 188 -5.62 -10.99 -15.60
C GLY A 188 -6.28 -9.80 -14.90
N GLY A 189 -7.32 -9.21 -15.51
CA GLY A 189 -8.07 -8.11 -14.89
C GLY A 189 -8.86 -8.54 -13.65
N GLN A 190 -9.40 -9.77 -13.63
CA GLN A 190 -10.03 -10.33 -12.43
C GLN A 190 -9.01 -10.60 -11.32
N GLN A 191 -7.82 -11.10 -11.65
CA GLN A 191 -6.73 -11.32 -10.69
C GLN A 191 -6.26 -9.99 -10.09
N GLN A 192 -6.16 -8.93 -10.89
CA GLN A 192 -5.80 -7.60 -10.39
C GLN A 192 -6.85 -7.07 -9.41
N ARG A 193 -8.14 -7.17 -9.75
CA ARG A 193 -9.22 -6.79 -8.84
C ARG A 193 -9.28 -7.69 -7.60
N LEU A 194 -8.91 -8.96 -7.71
CA LEU A 194 -8.75 -9.84 -6.54
C LEU A 194 -7.62 -9.36 -5.61
N CYS A 195 -6.49 -8.91 -6.17
CA CYS A 195 -5.40 -8.33 -5.39
C CYS A 195 -5.81 -6.99 -4.73
N ILE A 196 -6.62 -6.17 -5.41
CA ILE A 196 -7.20 -4.96 -4.82
C ILE A 196 -8.15 -5.36 -3.69
N ALA A 197 -9.07 -6.32 -3.89
CA ALA A 197 -9.97 -6.82 -2.85
C ALA A 197 -9.19 -7.31 -1.61
N ARG A 198 -8.12 -8.08 -1.81
CA ARG A 198 -7.22 -8.52 -0.73
C ARG A 198 -6.62 -7.34 0.04
N THR A 199 -6.23 -6.28 -0.67
CA THR A 199 -5.64 -5.09 -0.06
C THR A 199 -6.65 -4.31 0.76
N ILE A 200 -7.86 -4.07 0.25
CA ILE A 200 -8.88 -3.28 0.96
C ILE A 200 -9.57 -4.06 2.09
N ALA A 201 -9.55 -5.39 2.07
CA ALA A 201 -10.22 -6.23 3.09
C ALA A 201 -9.77 -5.93 4.53
N VAL A 202 -8.51 -5.50 4.71
CA VAL A 202 -7.94 -5.13 6.00
C VAL A 202 -8.20 -3.67 6.38
N GLU A 203 -8.96 -2.94 5.56
CA GLU A 203 -9.29 -1.51 5.74
C GLU A 203 -8.05 -0.65 5.98
N PRO A 204 -7.12 -0.57 5.00
CA PRO A 204 -5.91 0.23 5.13
C PRO A 204 -6.26 1.73 5.19
N GLU A 205 -5.32 2.54 5.63
CA GLU A 205 -5.42 4.00 5.65
C GLU A 205 -4.93 4.61 4.32
N LEU A 206 -4.04 3.89 3.62
CA LEU A 206 -3.43 4.30 2.37
C LEU A 206 -3.22 3.09 1.46
N ILE A 207 -3.45 3.27 0.16
CA ILE A 207 -3.24 2.25 -0.87
C ILE A 207 -2.17 2.72 -1.84
N LEU A 208 -1.11 1.94 -1.96
CA LEU A 208 -0.05 2.12 -2.94
C LEU A 208 -0.32 1.24 -4.15
N MET A 209 -0.23 1.78 -5.36
CA MET A 209 -0.44 1.05 -6.61
C MET A 209 0.75 1.25 -7.54
N ASP A 210 1.52 0.19 -7.78
CA ASP A 210 2.66 0.21 -8.69
C ASP A 210 2.21 -0.27 -10.07
N GLU A 211 1.98 0.64 -11.01
CA GLU A 211 1.54 0.39 -12.40
C GLU A 211 0.37 -0.61 -12.52
N PRO A 212 -0.77 -0.41 -11.82
CA PRO A 212 -1.79 -1.43 -11.62
C PRO A 212 -2.50 -1.90 -12.89
N CYS A 213 -2.36 -1.18 -14.00
CA CYS A 213 -3.02 -1.48 -15.28
C CYS A 213 -2.06 -1.90 -16.40
N SER A 214 -0.73 -1.92 -16.17
CA SER A 214 0.26 -2.11 -17.24
C SER A 214 0.16 -3.47 -17.97
N ALA A 215 -0.37 -4.49 -17.32
CA ALA A 215 -0.53 -5.84 -17.87
C ALA A 215 -1.99 -6.17 -18.27
N LEU A 216 -2.88 -5.17 -18.32
CA LEU A 216 -4.31 -5.36 -18.55
C LEU A 216 -4.72 -4.92 -19.96
N ASP A 217 -5.76 -5.55 -20.48
CA ASP A 217 -6.44 -5.09 -21.68
C ASP A 217 -7.21 -3.77 -21.44
N PRO A 218 -7.60 -3.03 -22.49
CA PRO A 218 -8.25 -1.73 -22.33
C PRO A 218 -9.55 -1.77 -21.51
N ILE A 219 -10.35 -2.84 -21.61
CA ILE A 219 -11.62 -2.96 -20.87
C ILE A 219 -11.33 -3.18 -19.38
N ALA A 220 -10.40 -4.08 -19.06
CA ALA A 220 -9.97 -4.31 -17.68
C ALA A 220 -9.31 -3.05 -17.06
N THR A 221 -8.54 -2.30 -17.86
CA THR A 221 -7.94 -1.02 -17.45
C THR A 221 -9.01 -0.02 -17.03
N LEU A 222 -10.04 0.21 -17.87
CA LEU A 222 -11.14 1.13 -17.54
C LEU A 222 -11.84 0.75 -16.23
N ARG A 223 -12.11 -0.55 -16.02
CA ARG A 223 -12.73 -1.03 -14.77
C ARG A 223 -11.86 -0.76 -13.54
N VAL A 224 -10.53 -0.89 -13.66
CA VAL A 224 -9.61 -0.59 -12.55
C VAL A 224 -9.53 0.93 -12.32
N GLU A 225 -9.59 1.75 -13.38
CA GLU A 225 -9.62 3.20 -13.27
C GLU A 225 -10.90 3.71 -12.58
N GLU A 226 -12.07 3.17 -12.97
CA GLU A 226 -13.35 3.44 -12.30
C GLU A 226 -13.28 3.05 -10.82
N LEU A 227 -12.74 1.87 -10.52
CA LEU A 227 -12.56 1.38 -9.17
C LEU A 227 -11.65 2.30 -8.33
N ILE A 228 -10.57 2.84 -8.89
CA ILE A 228 -9.69 3.80 -8.20
C ILE A 228 -10.48 5.05 -7.79
N GLN A 229 -11.36 5.55 -8.66
CA GLN A 229 -12.20 6.71 -8.36
C GLN A 229 -13.23 6.42 -7.25
N GLU A 230 -13.77 5.20 -7.17
CA GLU A 230 -14.66 4.80 -6.08
C GLU A 230 -13.91 4.64 -4.75
N LEU A 231 -12.72 4.03 -4.80
CA LEU A 231 -11.91 3.77 -3.61
C LEU A 231 -11.36 5.04 -2.95
N LYS A 232 -11.10 6.12 -3.71
CA LYS A 232 -10.61 7.38 -3.13
C LYS A 232 -11.57 8.03 -2.15
N GLU A 233 -12.86 7.73 -2.25
CA GLU A 233 -13.85 8.23 -1.28
C GLU A 233 -13.58 7.72 0.14
N GLN A 234 -12.88 6.59 0.27
CA GLN A 234 -12.58 5.95 1.54
C GLN A 234 -11.09 5.96 1.89
N PHE A 235 -10.20 5.91 0.91
CA PHE A 235 -8.75 5.71 1.09
C PHE A 235 -7.94 6.83 0.44
N THR A 236 -6.77 7.11 0.99
CA THR A 236 -5.74 7.87 0.28
C THR A 236 -5.04 6.93 -0.70
N ILE A 237 -4.86 7.34 -1.96
CA ILE A 237 -4.29 6.48 -3.01
C ILE A 237 -3.05 7.13 -3.62
N VAL A 238 -1.97 6.38 -3.71
CA VAL A 238 -0.76 6.76 -4.46
C VAL A 238 -0.57 5.77 -5.59
N ILE A 239 -0.59 6.26 -6.82
CA ILE A 239 -0.42 5.44 -8.02
C ILE A 239 0.87 5.80 -8.76
N VAL A 240 1.71 4.81 -9.05
CA VAL A 240 2.79 4.95 -10.03
C VAL A 240 2.27 4.51 -11.38
N THR A 241 2.46 5.32 -12.40
CA THR A 241 2.15 4.95 -13.78
C THR A 241 3.09 5.65 -14.76
N HIS A 242 3.42 4.95 -15.85
CA HIS A 242 4.08 5.55 -17.02
C HIS A 242 3.07 5.99 -18.10
N ASN A 243 1.78 5.69 -17.89
CA ASN A 243 0.71 6.09 -18.80
C ASN A 243 0.13 7.44 -18.37
N MET A 244 0.52 8.50 -19.07
CA MET A 244 0.07 9.88 -18.81
C MET A 244 -1.44 10.04 -18.92
N GLN A 245 -2.07 9.34 -19.89
CA GLN A 245 -3.53 9.40 -20.04
C GLN A 245 -4.25 8.77 -18.85
N GLN A 246 -3.71 7.69 -18.27
CA GLN A 246 -4.22 7.11 -17.04
C GLN A 246 -4.10 8.10 -15.88
N ALA A 247 -2.91 8.67 -15.65
CA ALA A 247 -2.71 9.68 -14.61
C ALA A 247 -3.71 10.83 -14.74
N ALA A 248 -3.90 11.35 -15.95
CA ALA A 248 -4.85 12.43 -16.23
C ALA A 248 -6.32 12.07 -15.93
N ARG A 249 -6.71 10.79 -16.06
CA ARG A 249 -8.09 10.35 -15.77
C ARG A 249 -8.34 10.05 -14.29
N VAL A 250 -7.33 9.50 -13.59
CA VAL A 250 -7.57 8.96 -12.24
C VAL A 250 -7.06 9.84 -11.11
N ALA A 251 -6.09 10.73 -11.36
CA ALA A 251 -5.42 11.46 -10.29
C ALA A 251 -5.99 12.86 -10.08
N ASP A 252 -6.12 13.26 -8.83
CA ASP A 252 -6.43 14.62 -8.41
C ASP A 252 -5.16 15.48 -8.45
N ARG A 253 -4.02 14.89 -8.07
CA ARG A 253 -2.70 15.52 -8.10
C ARG A 253 -1.71 14.64 -8.85
N THR A 254 -0.72 15.27 -9.47
CA THR A 254 0.35 14.58 -10.19
C THR A 254 1.71 15.10 -9.74
N ALA A 255 2.63 14.19 -9.46
CA ALA A 255 4.02 14.45 -9.12
C ALA A 255 4.93 13.89 -10.23
N PHE A 256 5.73 14.75 -10.85
CA PHE A 256 6.67 14.37 -11.89
C PHE A 256 8.06 14.11 -11.31
N PHE A 257 8.59 12.94 -11.59
CA PHE A 257 9.91 12.46 -11.16
C PHE A 257 10.87 12.34 -12.32
N LEU A 258 12.12 12.77 -12.11
CA LEU A 258 13.20 12.64 -13.08
C LEU A 258 14.53 12.37 -12.36
N LEU A 259 15.21 11.28 -12.74
CA LEU A 259 16.56 10.93 -12.24
C LEU A 259 16.70 10.97 -10.69
N GLY A 260 15.71 10.51 -9.96
CA GLY A 260 15.71 10.47 -8.50
C GLY A 260 15.16 11.72 -7.81
N ASP A 261 14.86 12.77 -8.56
CA ASP A 261 14.35 14.04 -8.05
C ASP A 261 12.84 14.17 -8.26
N LEU A 262 12.16 14.85 -7.34
CA LEU A 262 10.83 15.40 -7.54
C LEU A 262 10.96 16.75 -8.25
N VAL A 263 10.55 16.80 -9.51
CA VAL A 263 10.69 17.99 -10.36
C VAL A 263 9.55 18.97 -10.13
N GLU A 264 8.31 18.46 -10.17
CA GLU A 264 7.12 19.29 -10.03
C GLU A 264 5.97 18.47 -9.44
N VAL A 265 5.11 19.13 -8.65
CA VAL A 265 3.88 18.54 -8.12
C VAL A 265 2.77 19.57 -8.09
N GLY A 266 1.58 19.19 -8.51
CA GLY A 266 0.42 20.10 -8.54
C GLY A 266 -0.88 19.38 -8.85
N PRO A 267 -1.99 20.15 -8.99
CA PRO A 267 -3.23 19.61 -9.55
C PRO A 267 -2.95 18.96 -10.91
N THR A 268 -3.55 17.81 -11.15
CA THR A 268 -3.30 17.02 -12.38
C THR A 268 -3.55 17.82 -13.65
N GLU A 269 -4.64 18.58 -13.69
CA GLU A 269 -4.93 19.45 -14.84
C GLU A 269 -3.80 20.44 -15.12
N SER A 270 -3.25 21.08 -14.09
CA SER A 270 -2.16 22.04 -14.24
C SER A 270 -0.89 21.40 -14.77
N ILE A 271 -0.51 20.23 -14.25
CA ILE A 271 0.68 19.49 -14.68
C ILE A 271 0.60 19.10 -16.18
N PHE A 272 -0.60 18.74 -16.67
CA PHE A 272 -0.77 18.29 -18.06
C PHE A 272 -1.06 19.43 -19.05
N THR A 273 -1.56 20.60 -18.61
CA THR A 273 -1.95 21.69 -19.51
C THR A 273 -1.04 22.91 -19.43
N ASN A 274 -0.49 23.20 -18.27
CA ASN A 274 0.33 24.39 -18.04
C ASN A 274 1.37 24.15 -16.92
N PRO A 275 2.29 23.20 -17.11
CA PRO A 275 3.37 22.95 -16.14
C PRO A 275 4.27 24.16 -16.00
N THR A 276 4.88 24.33 -14.82
CA THR A 276 5.77 25.46 -14.51
C THR A 276 7.24 25.15 -14.80
N ASP A 277 7.62 23.87 -14.74
CA ASP A 277 8.99 23.40 -15.05
C ASP A 277 9.07 22.93 -16.51
N SER A 278 10.06 23.43 -17.25
CA SER A 278 10.26 23.07 -18.65
C SER A 278 10.50 21.57 -18.88
N ARG A 279 11.11 20.89 -17.93
CA ARG A 279 11.32 19.42 -17.98
C ARG A 279 9.99 18.66 -17.90
N THR A 280 9.04 19.18 -17.11
CA THR A 280 7.68 18.65 -17.05
C THR A 280 6.96 18.87 -18.38
N GLU A 281 7.07 20.07 -18.97
CA GLU A 281 6.49 20.40 -20.28
C GLU A 281 7.03 19.47 -21.39
N GLU A 282 8.32 19.28 -21.44
CA GLU A 282 8.97 18.37 -22.41
C GLU A 282 8.47 16.93 -22.25
N TYR A 283 8.35 16.45 -20.98
CA TYR A 283 7.88 15.10 -20.70
C TYR A 283 6.42 14.89 -21.10
N VAL A 284 5.51 15.77 -20.67
CA VAL A 284 4.07 15.61 -20.94
C VAL A 284 3.72 15.86 -22.42
N SER A 285 4.50 16.67 -23.13
CA SER A 285 4.34 16.90 -24.58
C SER A 285 4.94 15.77 -25.45
N GLY A 286 5.59 14.76 -24.85
CA GLY A 286 6.24 13.66 -25.56
C GLY A 286 7.52 14.04 -26.29
N LYS A 287 8.11 15.20 -25.98
CA LYS A 287 9.40 15.67 -26.55
C LYS A 287 10.63 15.17 -25.78
N PHE A 288 10.39 14.39 -24.74
CA PHE A 288 11.42 13.83 -23.89
C PHE A 288 12.06 12.62 -24.58
N GLY A 289 13.33 12.75 -25.05
CA GLY A 289 14.07 11.69 -25.72
C GLY A 289 15.41 12.18 -26.22
#